data_620b14b581eeccdaa6bfb2e1faeeb6a1
#
_entry.id   620b14b581eeccdaa6bfb2e1faeeb6a1
#
_cell.length_a   1.000
_cell.length_b   1.000
_cell.length_c   1.000
_cell.angle_alpha   90.00
_cell.angle_beta   90.00
_cell.angle_gamma   90.00
#
_symmetry.space_group_name_H-M   'P 1'
#
loop_
_entity.id
_entity.type
_entity.pdbx_description
1 polymer ?
#
loop_
_entity_poly.entity_id
_entity_poly.type
_entity_poly.pdbx_seq_one_letter_code
_entity_poly.pdbx_strand_id
1 'polypeptide(L)'
;MAVAVARGLIAGKGIPERTFEETKSEMRIWGETYPHAGYGGMFRRWLHAENPNHYGSFGNGSAMRVSAAGWLFDTLDKTLEMAKVTAEVTHNHPEGIKGAQATAAVIFLARTGHSKPEIKQYVAQTFGYDLNRTCDEIRPTYHHVETCQETVPEAIIAFLESVSFEDALRNAVSLGGDSDTLACITGGIAEAFYGMPQELRDETLKRLPEDIREGYELFRWNIGQR
;
A
#
# COMPACT_ATOMS: atom_id res chain seq x y z
N MET A 1 -1.95 -7.25 7.34
CA MET A 1 -0.62 -7.11 6.69
C MET A 1 -0.11 -5.67 6.64
N ALA A 2 -0.91 -4.62 6.40
CA ALA A 2 -0.42 -3.24 6.44
C ALA A 2 0.18 -2.89 7.83
N VAL A 3 -0.48 -3.29 8.93
CA VAL A 3 0.06 -3.12 10.30
C VAL A 3 1.39 -3.87 10.48
N ALA A 4 1.50 -5.10 9.98
CA ALA A 4 2.74 -5.87 10.03
C ALA A 4 3.90 -5.13 9.34
N VAL A 5 3.66 -4.61 8.14
CA VAL A 5 4.67 -3.82 7.39
C VAL A 5 5.03 -2.53 8.14
N ALA A 6 4.03 -1.81 8.68
CA ALA A 6 4.28 -0.60 9.46
C ALA A 6 5.18 -0.88 10.69
N ARG A 7 4.89 -1.95 11.44
CA ARG A 7 5.70 -2.37 12.60
C ARG A 7 7.12 -2.76 12.19
N GLY A 8 7.26 -3.52 11.10
CA GLY A 8 8.57 -3.90 10.56
C GLY A 8 9.41 -2.68 10.14
N LEU A 9 8.80 -1.70 9.47
CA LEU A 9 9.45 -0.44 9.10
C LEU A 9 9.90 0.37 10.32
N ILE A 10 9.05 0.47 11.36
CA ILE A 10 9.36 1.18 12.60
C ILE A 10 10.52 0.49 13.33
N ALA A 11 10.45 -0.83 13.50
CA ALA A 11 11.49 -1.60 14.17
C ALA A 11 12.82 -1.60 13.39
N GLY A 12 12.75 -1.59 12.06
CA GLY A 12 13.90 -1.58 11.16
C GLY A 12 14.69 -0.28 11.17
N LYS A 13 14.07 0.85 11.59
CA LYS A 13 14.71 2.18 11.72
C LYS A 13 15.42 2.65 10.44
N GLY A 14 14.90 2.29 9.27
CA GLY A 14 15.46 2.64 7.98
C GLY A 14 16.76 1.89 7.60
N ILE A 15 17.13 0.84 8.31
CA ILE A 15 18.25 -0.04 7.96
C ILE A 15 17.69 -1.19 7.12
N PRO A 16 18.11 -1.35 5.83
CA PRO A 16 17.50 -2.30 4.90
C PRO A 16 17.42 -3.74 5.42
N GLU A 17 18.55 -4.30 5.83
CA GLU A 17 18.65 -5.68 6.30
C GLU A 17 17.77 -5.93 7.53
N ARG A 18 17.79 -4.99 8.47
CA ARG A 18 16.95 -5.05 9.66
C ARG A 18 15.48 -4.90 9.32
N THR A 19 15.12 -3.96 8.43
CA THR A 19 13.74 -3.76 7.99
C THR A 19 13.18 -5.00 7.31
N PHE A 20 14.01 -5.70 6.51
CA PHE A 20 13.62 -6.94 5.86
C PHE A 20 13.26 -8.02 6.90
N GLU A 21 14.15 -8.28 7.87
CA GLU A 21 13.94 -9.32 8.88
C GLU A 21 12.77 -8.98 9.82
N GLU A 22 12.67 -7.74 10.27
CA GLU A 22 11.55 -7.30 11.11
C GLU A 22 10.21 -7.37 10.36
N THR A 23 10.17 -6.97 9.08
CA THR A 23 8.95 -7.07 8.26
C THR A 23 8.55 -8.54 8.05
N LYS A 24 9.53 -9.42 7.79
CA LYS A 24 9.31 -10.86 7.65
C LYS A 24 8.73 -11.46 8.92
N SER A 25 9.31 -11.12 10.08
CA SER A 25 8.86 -11.57 11.40
C SER A 25 7.44 -11.09 11.70
N GLU A 26 7.16 -9.80 11.55
CA GLU A 26 5.85 -9.21 11.81
C GLU A 26 4.77 -9.80 10.87
N MET A 27 5.08 -10.02 9.59
CA MET A 27 4.14 -10.64 8.65
C MET A 27 3.78 -12.08 9.05
N ARG A 28 4.70 -12.84 9.64
CA ARG A 28 4.41 -14.18 10.19
C ARG A 28 3.54 -14.10 11.43
N ILE A 29 3.90 -13.25 12.40
CA ILE A 29 3.13 -13.06 13.63
C ILE A 29 1.68 -12.69 13.30
N TRP A 30 1.47 -11.68 12.46
CA TRP A 30 0.12 -11.23 12.08
C TRP A 30 -0.62 -12.24 11.20
N GLY A 31 0.11 -13.00 10.36
CA GLY A 31 -0.47 -14.07 9.55
C GLY A 31 -0.98 -15.23 10.41
N GLU A 32 -0.26 -15.60 11.46
CA GLU A 32 -0.64 -16.62 12.42
C GLU A 32 -1.77 -16.14 13.35
N THR A 33 -1.76 -14.86 13.76
CA THR A 33 -2.82 -14.25 14.56
C THR A 33 -4.16 -14.20 13.82
N TYR A 34 -4.12 -13.95 12.49
CA TYR A 34 -5.31 -13.84 11.65
C TYR A 34 -5.29 -14.85 10.50
N PRO A 35 -5.34 -16.18 10.77
CA PRO A 35 -5.14 -17.20 9.73
C PRO A 35 -6.24 -17.24 8.67
N HIS A 36 -7.40 -16.68 8.96
CA HIS A 36 -8.59 -16.67 8.08
C HIS A 36 -8.84 -15.31 7.38
N ALA A 37 -7.82 -14.44 7.31
CA ALA A 37 -7.97 -13.10 6.71
C ALA A 37 -7.89 -13.08 5.17
N GLY A 38 -8.22 -14.18 4.48
CA GLY A 38 -8.35 -14.19 3.02
C GLY A 38 -7.03 -14.20 2.25
N TYR A 39 -5.94 -14.65 2.85
CA TYR A 39 -4.62 -14.67 2.19
C TYR A 39 -4.60 -15.55 0.94
N GLY A 40 -3.92 -15.05 -0.10
CA GLY A 40 -3.65 -15.80 -1.33
C GLY A 40 -2.85 -17.10 -1.07
N GLY A 41 -3.01 -18.08 -1.95
CA GLY A 41 -2.46 -19.43 -1.75
C GLY A 41 -0.94 -19.48 -1.60
N MET A 42 -0.19 -18.64 -2.34
CA MET A 42 1.27 -18.57 -2.21
C MET A 42 1.68 -17.98 -0.85
N PHE A 43 0.99 -16.93 -0.40
CA PHE A 43 1.28 -16.32 0.90
C PHE A 43 0.94 -17.27 2.06
N ARG A 44 -0.15 -18.03 2.00
CA ARG A 44 -0.45 -19.08 2.99
C ARG A 44 0.64 -20.13 3.08
N ARG A 45 1.16 -20.62 1.94
CA ARG A 45 2.30 -21.56 1.95
C ARG A 45 3.54 -20.94 2.56
N TRP A 46 3.81 -19.66 2.25
CA TRP A 46 4.93 -18.92 2.81
C TRP A 46 4.83 -18.79 4.34
N LEU A 47 3.64 -18.50 4.88
CA LEU A 47 3.41 -18.40 6.34
C LEU A 47 3.75 -19.70 7.08
N HIS A 48 3.44 -20.85 6.49
CA HIS A 48 3.65 -22.17 7.12
C HIS A 48 5.01 -22.80 6.77
N ALA A 49 5.83 -22.16 5.99
CA ALA A 49 7.16 -22.66 5.66
C ALA A 49 8.10 -22.53 6.87
N GLU A 50 8.95 -23.52 7.10
CA GLU A 50 9.96 -23.50 8.18
C GLU A 50 10.94 -22.33 7.97
N ASN A 51 11.46 -22.19 6.74
CA ASN A 51 12.38 -21.11 6.34
C ASN A 51 11.79 -20.37 5.13
N PRO A 52 10.83 -19.45 5.33
CA PRO A 52 10.17 -18.80 4.22
C PRO A 52 11.11 -17.83 3.51
N ASN A 53 11.20 -18.00 2.18
CA ASN A 53 11.90 -17.10 1.26
C ASN A 53 10.88 -16.41 0.34
N HIS A 54 11.31 -15.33 -0.30
CA HIS A 54 10.52 -14.71 -1.37
C HIS A 54 10.17 -15.75 -2.45
N TYR A 55 9.05 -15.55 -3.10
CA TYR A 55 8.52 -16.51 -4.10
C TYR A 55 8.19 -15.88 -5.45
N GLY A 56 8.80 -14.74 -5.77
CA GLY A 56 8.68 -14.09 -7.08
C GLY A 56 7.29 -13.54 -7.38
N SER A 57 6.50 -13.19 -6.37
CA SER A 57 5.17 -12.64 -6.58
C SER A 57 5.23 -11.28 -7.28
N PHE A 58 4.32 -11.07 -8.23
CA PHE A 58 3.99 -9.78 -8.84
C PHE A 58 2.54 -9.35 -8.51
N GLY A 59 1.93 -10.01 -7.53
CA GLY A 59 0.59 -9.70 -7.05
C GLY A 59 0.51 -8.30 -6.41
N ASN A 60 -0.69 -7.74 -6.34
CA ASN A 60 -0.96 -6.43 -5.79
C ASN A 60 -0.78 -6.34 -4.26
N GLY A 61 -0.57 -7.48 -3.59
CA GLY A 61 -0.35 -7.58 -2.15
C GLY A 61 0.85 -6.78 -1.63
N SER A 62 1.91 -6.54 -2.44
CA SER A 62 3.01 -5.65 -2.05
C SER A 62 2.57 -4.19 -2.00
N ALA A 63 1.77 -3.74 -2.97
CA ALA A 63 1.27 -2.37 -3.07
C ALA A 63 0.21 -2.06 -1.98
N MET A 64 -0.75 -2.97 -1.74
CA MET A 64 -1.82 -2.75 -0.76
C MET A 64 -1.35 -2.64 0.69
N ARG A 65 -0.17 -3.15 1.04
CA ARG A 65 0.35 -3.16 2.41
C ARG A 65 1.46 -2.14 2.69
N VAL A 66 1.92 -1.39 1.66
CA VAL A 66 3.14 -0.57 1.73
C VAL A 66 2.92 0.86 2.24
N SER A 67 1.68 1.28 2.47
CA SER A 67 1.32 2.68 2.75
C SER A 67 2.21 3.36 3.80
N ALA A 68 2.57 2.63 4.86
CA ALA A 68 3.43 3.15 5.92
C ALA A 68 4.81 3.63 5.43
N ALA A 69 5.37 3.03 4.37
CA ALA A 69 6.64 3.47 3.79
C ALA A 69 6.55 4.89 3.22
N GLY A 70 5.40 5.26 2.64
CA GLY A 70 5.16 6.61 2.13
C GLY A 70 5.11 7.70 3.22
N TRP A 71 4.90 7.31 4.49
CA TRP A 71 4.79 8.24 5.62
C TRP A 71 6.03 8.31 6.49
N LEU A 72 6.77 7.20 6.64
CA LEU A 72 7.79 7.04 7.68
C LEU A 72 9.17 7.62 7.33
N PHE A 73 9.41 8.16 6.15
CA PHE A 73 10.73 8.63 5.74
C PHE A 73 10.68 10.05 5.19
N ASP A 74 11.79 10.80 5.38
CA ASP A 74 11.86 12.23 5.07
C ASP A 74 12.32 12.49 3.62
N THR A 75 12.78 11.47 2.90
CA THR A 75 13.19 11.58 1.50
C THR A 75 12.50 10.54 0.62
N LEU A 76 12.28 10.91 -0.64
CA LEU A 76 11.69 10.01 -1.62
C LEU A 76 12.57 8.79 -1.86
N ASP A 77 13.89 8.97 -1.95
CA ASP A 77 14.84 7.87 -2.18
C ASP A 77 14.76 6.84 -1.06
N LYS A 78 14.69 7.29 0.20
CA LYS A 78 14.54 6.39 1.35
C LYS A 78 13.18 5.71 1.38
N THR A 79 12.14 6.41 0.98
CA THR A 79 10.79 5.85 0.81
C THR A 79 10.80 4.71 -0.21
N LEU A 80 11.42 4.93 -1.38
CA LEU A 80 11.53 3.93 -2.45
C LEU A 80 12.37 2.73 -2.03
N GLU A 81 13.49 2.97 -1.34
CA GLU A 81 14.35 1.90 -0.81
C GLU A 81 13.57 1.02 0.17
N MET A 82 12.88 1.61 1.13
CA MET A 82 12.16 0.86 2.15
C MET A 82 10.90 0.18 1.61
N ALA A 83 10.21 0.78 0.65
CA ALA A 83 9.11 0.14 -0.06
C ALA A 83 9.58 -1.13 -0.79
N LYS A 84 10.73 -1.07 -1.48
CA LYS A 84 11.37 -2.23 -2.10
C LYS A 84 11.69 -3.31 -1.07
N VAL A 85 12.38 -2.95 0.02
CA VAL A 85 12.76 -3.90 1.07
C VAL A 85 11.56 -4.66 1.64
N THR A 86 10.45 -3.96 1.93
CA THR A 86 9.24 -4.61 2.45
C THR A 86 8.52 -5.47 1.42
N ALA A 87 8.60 -5.11 0.13
CA ALA A 87 8.05 -5.92 -0.96
C ALA A 87 8.84 -7.22 -1.12
N GLU A 88 10.17 -7.15 -1.12
CA GLU A 88 11.09 -8.27 -1.37
C GLU A 88 10.94 -9.43 -0.40
N VAL A 89 10.34 -9.24 0.76
CA VAL A 89 10.03 -10.34 1.69
C VAL A 89 9.25 -11.48 1.00
N THR A 90 8.37 -11.14 0.05
CA THR A 90 7.56 -12.11 -0.71
C THR A 90 7.49 -11.79 -2.20
N HIS A 91 7.49 -10.50 -2.58
CA HIS A 91 7.26 -9.98 -3.92
C HIS A 91 8.57 -9.42 -4.51
N ASN A 92 9.53 -10.30 -4.78
CA ASN A 92 10.82 -9.92 -5.39
C ASN A 92 10.80 -9.91 -6.92
N HIS A 93 9.63 -10.07 -7.56
CA HIS A 93 9.46 -9.83 -8.98
C HIS A 93 9.52 -8.33 -9.29
N PRO A 94 10.13 -7.88 -10.41
CA PRO A 94 10.23 -6.45 -10.75
C PRO A 94 8.89 -5.71 -10.68
N GLU A 95 7.80 -6.29 -11.17
CA GLU A 95 6.48 -5.67 -11.14
C GLU A 95 5.91 -5.58 -9.71
N GLY A 96 6.18 -6.56 -8.84
CA GLY A 96 5.78 -6.52 -7.44
C GLY A 96 6.50 -5.43 -6.65
N ILE A 97 7.80 -5.26 -6.90
CA ILE A 97 8.62 -4.18 -6.33
C ILE A 97 8.15 -2.83 -6.85
N LYS A 98 7.97 -2.72 -8.19
CA LYS A 98 7.51 -1.50 -8.85
C LYS A 98 6.16 -1.02 -8.30
N GLY A 99 5.20 -1.92 -8.11
CA GLY A 99 3.89 -1.58 -7.54
C GLY A 99 3.98 -1.02 -6.13
N ALA A 100 4.79 -1.62 -5.27
CA ALA A 100 5.03 -1.11 -3.91
C ALA A 100 5.72 0.26 -3.93
N GLN A 101 6.77 0.41 -4.72
CA GLN A 101 7.50 1.67 -4.86
C GLN A 101 6.62 2.80 -5.42
N ALA A 102 5.82 2.51 -6.45
CA ALA A 102 4.91 3.50 -7.03
C ALA A 102 3.87 3.97 -6.00
N THR A 103 3.23 3.05 -5.29
CA THR A 103 2.25 3.38 -4.24
C THR A 103 2.88 4.22 -3.12
N ALA A 104 4.03 3.83 -2.60
CA ALA A 104 4.73 4.57 -1.56
C ALA A 104 5.19 5.96 -2.03
N ALA A 105 5.69 6.07 -3.28
CA ALA A 105 6.08 7.35 -3.87
C ALA A 105 4.91 8.31 -3.99
N VAL A 106 3.74 7.84 -4.46
CA VAL A 106 2.54 8.68 -4.59
C VAL A 106 2.07 9.18 -3.22
N ILE A 107 2.08 8.33 -2.20
CA ILE A 107 1.77 8.74 -0.81
C ILE A 107 2.77 9.79 -0.33
N PHE A 108 4.07 9.59 -0.54
CA PHE A 108 5.10 10.55 -0.17
C PHE A 108 4.90 11.91 -0.86
N LEU A 109 4.73 11.92 -2.18
CA LEU A 109 4.52 13.13 -2.96
C LEU A 109 3.24 13.86 -2.55
N ALA A 110 2.15 13.13 -2.32
CA ALA A 110 0.88 13.68 -1.87
C ALA A 110 1.02 14.39 -0.53
N ARG A 111 1.63 13.74 0.49
CA ARG A 111 1.79 14.33 1.82
C ARG A 111 2.81 15.47 1.88
N THR A 112 3.71 15.56 0.90
CA THR A 112 4.71 16.64 0.79
C THR A 112 4.25 17.80 -0.09
N GLY A 113 2.97 17.82 -0.48
CA GLY A 113 2.32 18.97 -1.12
C GLY A 113 2.46 19.04 -2.63
N HIS A 114 2.85 17.93 -3.31
CA HIS A 114 2.86 17.89 -4.77
C HIS A 114 1.43 17.85 -5.32
N SER A 115 1.23 18.54 -6.41
CA SER A 115 -0.05 18.55 -7.13
C SER A 115 -0.29 17.24 -7.89
N LYS A 116 -1.54 16.93 -8.20
CA LYS A 116 -1.90 15.75 -8.99
C LYS A 116 -1.21 15.68 -10.36
N PRO A 117 -1.07 16.78 -11.14
CA PRO A 117 -0.28 16.75 -12.37
C PRO A 117 1.19 16.37 -12.15
N GLU A 118 1.84 16.88 -11.10
CA GLU A 118 3.24 16.52 -10.77
C GLU A 118 3.36 15.06 -10.37
N ILE A 119 2.43 14.55 -9.55
CA ILE A 119 2.36 13.13 -9.17
C ILE A 119 2.17 12.25 -10.41
N LYS A 120 1.21 12.59 -11.27
CA LYS A 120 0.95 11.88 -12.54
C LYS A 120 2.19 11.82 -13.41
N GLN A 121 2.86 12.96 -13.60
CA GLN A 121 4.06 13.05 -14.40
C GLN A 121 5.19 12.19 -13.82
N TYR A 122 5.44 12.28 -12.51
CA TYR A 122 6.45 11.49 -11.84
C TYR A 122 6.22 9.98 -12.01
N VAL A 123 5.01 9.52 -11.76
CA VAL A 123 4.66 8.09 -11.86
C VAL A 123 4.81 7.59 -13.30
N ALA A 124 4.32 8.33 -14.28
CA ALA A 124 4.43 7.95 -15.69
C ALA A 124 5.89 7.87 -16.14
N GLN A 125 6.73 8.83 -15.76
CA GLN A 125 8.15 8.87 -16.14
C GLN A 125 9.00 7.83 -15.42
N THR A 126 8.73 7.59 -14.12
CA THR A 126 9.57 6.73 -13.28
C THR A 126 9.18 5.25 -13.38
N PHE A 127 7.88 4.97 -13.40
CA PHE A 127 7.35 3.61 -13.36
C PHE A 127 6.75 3.13 -14.70
N GLY A 128 6.57 4.03 -15.67
CA GLY A 128 6.05 3.69 -16.99
C GLY A 128 4.56 3.31 -16.98
N TYR A 129 3.79 3.69 -15.96
CA TYR A 129 2.35 3.47 -15.93
C TYR A 129 1.61 4.45 -16.84
N ASP A 130 0.68 3.93 -17.65
CA ASP A 130 -0.25 4.77 -18.41
C ASP A 130 -1.39 5.25 -17.49
N LEU A 131 -1.35 6.54 -17.17
CA LEU A 131 -2.34 7.22 -16.33
C LEU A 131 -3.23 8.17 -17.14
N ASN A 132 -3.36 7.99 -18.46
CA ASN A 132 -4.16 8.88 -19.32
C ASN A 132 -5.61 8.44 -19.49
N ARG A 133 -5.94 7.22 -19.06
CA ARG A 133 -7.33 6.72 -19.05
C ARG A 133 -8.12 7.35 -17.91
N THR A 134 -9.43 7.37 -18.06
CA THR A 134 -10.39 7.80 -17.04
C THR A 134 -11.04 6.61 -16.34
N CYS A 135 -11.63 6.83 -15.17
CA CYS A 135 -12.43 5.79 -14.49
C CYS A 135 -13.59 5.30 -15.36
N ASP A 136 -14.20 6.21 -16.17
CA ASP A 136 -15.29 5.86 -17.07
C ASP A 136 -14.83 4.95 -18.22
N GLU A 137 -13.62 5.14 -18.73
CA GLU A 137 -13.01 4.28 -19.75
C GLU A 137 -12.58 2.91 -19.19
N ILE A 138 -12.16 2.87 -17.92
CA ILE A 138 -11.71 1.65 -17.27
C ILE A 138 -12.88 0.76 -16.85
N ARG A 139 -13.91 1.33 -16.24
CA ARG A 139 -15.04 0.64 -15.61
C ARG A 139 -15.73 -0.43 -16.46
N PRO A 140 -15.99 -0.21 -17.77
CA PRO A 140 -16.67 -1.22 -18.58
C PRO A 140 -15.88 -2.49 -18.84
N THR A 141 -14.55 -2.44 -18.72
CA THR A 141 -13.64 -3.55 -19.10
C THR A 141 -12.83 -4.11 -17.95
N TYR A 142 -12.76 -3.39 -16.80
CA TYR A 142 -12.01 -3.85 -15.65
C TYR A 142 -12.68 -5.08 -15.02
N HIS A 143 -11.88 -6.05 -14.69
CA HIS A 143 -12.33 -7.30 -14.09
C HIS A 143 -11.46 -7.64 -12.87
N HIS A 144 -11.72 -8.76 -12.22
CA HIS A 144 -10.92 -9.19 -11.07
C HIS A 144 -9.50 -9.57 -11.51
N VAL A 145 -8.54 -8.74 -11.12
CA VAL A 145 -7.10 -8.94 -11.34
C VAL A 145 -6.35 -8.70 -10.02
N GLU A 146 -5.32 -9.50 -9.79
CA GLU A 146 -4.53 -9.47 -8.56
C GLU A 146 -3.07 -9.09 -8.82
N THR A 147 -2.77 -8.46 -9.97
CA THR A 147 -1.40 -8.08 -10.36
C THR A 147 -1.12 -6.62 -10.10
N CYS A 148 0.12 -6.28 -9.71
CA CYS A 148 0.52 -4.88 -9.50
C CYS A 148 0.35 -4.03 -10.76
N GLN A 149 0.72 -4.56 -11.93
CA GLN A 149 0.70 -3.81 -13.19
C GLN A 149 -0.70 -3.43 -13.67
N GLU A 150 -1.73 -4.14 -13.21
CA GLU A 150 -3.12 -3.86 -13.57
C GLU A 150 -3.95 -3.23 -12.44
N THR A 151 -3.49 -3.35 -11.19
CA THR A 151 -4.18 -2.77 -10.03
C THR A 151 -3.66 -1.38 -9.67
N VAL A 152 -2.33 -1.20 -9.67
CA VAL A 152 -1.73 0.05 -9.15
C VAL A 152 -2.03 1.27 -10.02
N PRO A 153 -1.91 1.22 -11.36
CA PRO A 153 -2.28 2.36 -12.20
C PRO A 153 -3.75 2.74 -12.07
N GLU A 154 -4.67 1.76 -11.99
CA GLU A 154 -6.10 2.02 -11.83
C GLU A 154 -6.43 2.67 -10.48
N ALA A 155 -5.77 2.22 -9.40
CA ALA A 155 -5.91 2.85 -8.10
C ALA A 155 -5.38 4.30 -8.07
N ILE A 156 -4.28 4.57 -8.78
CA ILE A 156 -3.73 5.93 -8.91
C ILE A 156 -4.67 6.80 -9.76
N ILE A 157 -5.23 6.28 -10.87
CA ILE A 157 -6.21 7.02 -11.71
C ILE A 157 -7.45 7.39 -10.88
N ALA A 158 -7.99 6.45 -10.09
CA ALA A 158 -9.13 6.72 -9.21
C ALA A 158 -8.87 7.88 -8.24
N PHE A 159 -7.65 7.98 -7.71
CA PHE A 159 -7.21 9.14 -6.92
C PHE A 159 -7.06 10.41 -7.77
N LEU A 160 -6.42 10.33 -8.93
CA LEU A 160 -6.15 11.50 -9.77
C LEU A 160 -7.44 12.20 -10.24
N GLU A 161 -8.50 11.46 -10.49
CA GLU A 161 -9.81 12.01 -10.88
C GLU A 161 -10.65 12.51 -9.71
N SER A 162 -10.34 12.12 -8.49
CA SER A 162 -11.16 12.46 -7.31
C SER A 162 -11.08 13.94 -6.92
N VAL A 163 -12.08 14.41 -6.20
CA VAL A 163 -12.13 15.78 -5.64
C VAL A 163 -12.14 15.80 -4.11
N SER A 164 -12.21 14.63 -3.47
CA SER A 164 -12.17 14.45 -2.02
C SER A 164 -11.69 13.06 -1.64
N PHE A 165 -11.43 12.83 -0.35
CA PHE A 165 -11.11 11.49 0.19
C PHE A 165 -12.21 10.47 -0.12
N GLU A 166 -13.46 10.81 0.16
CA GLU A 166 -14.59 9.91 -0.07
C GLU A 166 -14.80 9.65 -1.57
N ASP A 167 -14.66 10.67 -2.39
CA ASP A 167 -14.79 10.55 -3.85
C ASP A 167 -13.72 9.61 -4.43
N ALA A 168 -12.48 9.68 -3.93
CA ALA A 168 -11.42 8.77 -4.32
C ALA A 168 -11.77 7.29 -4.03
N LEU A 169 -12.32 7.02 -2.84
CA LEU A 169 -12.77 5.66 -2.49
C LEU A 169 -13.95 5.21 -3.36
N ARG A 170 -14.91 6.10 -3.64
CA ARG A 170 -16.05 5.80 -4.51
C ARG A 170 -15.59 5.49 -5.93
N ASN A 171 -14.65 6.25 -6.47
CA ASN A 171 -14.03 5.98 -7.77
C ASN A 171 -13.40 4.59 -7.78
N ALA A 172 -12.53 4.27 -6.82
CA ALA A 172 -11.87 2.97 -6.74
C ALA A 172 -12.87 1.80 -6.66
N VAL A 173 -13.86 1.89 -5.76
CA VAL A 173 -14.88 0.84 -5.60
C VAL A 173 -15.74 0.70 -6.87
N SER A 174 -16.03 1.79 -7.57
CA SER A 174 -16.86 1.78 -8.78
C SER A 174 -16.21 1.07 -9.97
N LEU A 175 -14.88 0.89 -9.97
CA LEU A 175 -14.19 0.10 -10.99
C LEU A 175 -14.52 -1.40 -10.91
N GLY A 176 -14.92 -1.88 -9.73
CA GLY A 176 -15.20 -3.30 -9.51
C GLY A 176 -13.94 -4.15 -9.34
N GLY A 177 -14.00 -5.40 -9.79
CA GLY A 177 -12.86 -6.31 -9.68
C GLY A 177 -12.40 -6.57 -8.25
N ASP A 178 -11.10 -6.46 -7.98
CA ASP A 178 -10.47 -6.51 -6.66
C ASP A 178 -10.61 -5.16 -5.95
N SER A 179 -11.87 -4.76 -5.71
CA SER A 179 -12.24 -3.41 -5.30
C SER A 179 -11.77 -3.03 -3.90
N ASP A 180 -11.57 -3.97 -2.99
CA ASP A 180 -11.02 -3.74 -1.65
C ASP A 180 -9.53 -3.40 -1.72
N THR A 181 -8.76 -4.07 -2.57
CA THR A 181 -7.36 -3.72 -2.82
C THR A 181 -7.22 -2.37 -3.54
N LEU A 182 -8.05 -2.10 -4.57
CA LEU A 182 -8.10 -0.79 -5.21
C LEU A 182 -8.38 0.31 -4.19
N ALA A 183 -9.42 0.14 -3.36
CA ALA A 183 -9.81 1.11 -2.34
C ALA A 183 -8.73 1.26 -1.24
N CYS A 184 -8.02 0.19 -0.89
CA CYS A 184 -6.90 0.24 0.06
C CYS A 184 -5.76 1.11 -0.46
N ILE A 185 -5.33 0.91 -1.70
CA ILE A 185 -4.24 1.68 -2.33
C ILE A 185 -4.68 3.14 -2.51
N THR A 186 -5.83 3.35 -3.14
CA THR A 186 -6.39 4.69 -3.40
C THR A 186 -6.64 5.47 -2.11
N GLY A 187 -7.19 4.81 -1.08
CA GLY A 187 -7.46 5.42 0.23
C GLY A 187 -6.19 5.88 0.95
N GLY A 188 -5.13 5.08 0.90
CA GLY A 188 -3.83 5.48 1.46
C GLY A 188 -3.24 6.72 0.78
N ILE A 189 -3.41 6.83 -0.54
CA ILE A 189 -2.99 8.00 -1.32
C ILE A 189 -3.90 9.21 -1.01
N ALA A 190 -5.21 9.00 -0.99
CA ALA A 190 -6.19 10.05 -0.75
C ALA A 190 -6.08 10.64 0.68
N GLU A 191 -5.77 9.78 1.69
CA GLU A 191 -5.48 10.27 3.05
C GLU A 191 -4.27 11.19 3.07
N ALA A 192 -3.22 10.85 2.33
CA ALA A 192 -2.00 11.65 2.25
C ALA A 192 -2.23 13.01 1.56
N PHE A 193 -3.15 13.08 0.60
CA PHE A 193 -3.41 14.27 -0.18
C PHE A 193 -4.51 15.18 0.43
N TYR A 194 -5.63 14.60 0.87
CA TYR A 194 -6.80 15.34 1.36
C TYR A 194 -6.94 15.35 2.88
N GLY A 195 -6.24 14.43 3.56
CA GLY A 195 -6.59 14.04 4.92
C GLY A 195 -7.80 13.10 4.97
N MET A 196 -7.91 12.32 6.03
CA MET A 196 -9.07 11.46 6.28
C MET A 196 -10.10 12.22 7.12
N PRO A 197 -11.38 12.30 6.70
CA PRO A 197 -12.43 12.88 7.54
C PRO A 197 -12.55 12.19 8.89
N GLN A 198 -12.68 12.97 9.96
CA GLN A 198 -12.64 12.46 11.33
C GLN A 198 -13.76 11.43 11.61
N GLU A 199 -14.96 11.67 11.08
CA GLU A 199 -16.08 10.73 11.23
C GLU A 199 -15.79 9.35 10.60
N LEU A 200 -15.19 9.31 9.42
CA LEU A 200 -14.80 8.06 8.76
C LEU A 200 -13.69 7.33 9.53
N ARG A 201 -12.74 8.09 10.08
CA ARG A 201 -11.68 7.55 10.95
C ARG A 201 -12.27 6.91 12.19
N ASP A 202 -13.11 7.63 12.90
CA ASP A 202 -13.73 7.15 14.15
C ASP A 202 -14.58 5.91 13.92
N GLU A 203 -15.37 5.89 12.84
CA GLU A 203 -16.18 4.74 12.46
C GLU A 203 -15.32 3.53 12.06
N THR A 204 -14.19 3.75 11.41
CA THR A 204 -13.25 2.68 11.06
C THR A 204 -12.61 2.11 12.32
N LEU A 205 -12.10 2.95 13.22
CA LEU A 205 -11.44 2.51 14.45
C LEU A 205 -12.37 1.69 15.36
N LYS A 206 -13.66 2.01 15.41
CA LYS A 206 -14.66 1.21 16.17
C LYS A 206 -14.79 -0.23 15.67
N ARG A 207 -14.50 -0.49 14.40
CA ARG A 207 -14.62 -1.81 13.76
C ARG A 207 -13.35 -2.65 13.79
N LEU A 208 -12.21 -2.02 14.13
CA LEU A 208 -10.95 -2.71 14.19
C LEU A 208 -10.78 -3.45 15.53
N PRO A 209 -10.23 -4.68 15.52
CA PRO A 209 -9.73 -5.32 16.73
C PRO A 209 -8.72 -4.46 17.48
N GLU A 210 -8.60 -4.67 18.79
CA GLU A 210 -7.79 -3.84 19.68
C GLU A 210 -6.31 -3.81 19.25
N ASP A 211 -5.73 -4.97 18.96
CA ASP A 211 -4.34 -5.12 18.54
C ASP A 211 -4.04 -4.41 17.20
N ILE A 212 -5.02 -4.40 16.27
CA ILE A 212 -4.90 -3.64 15.00
C ILE A 212 -4.96 -2.13 15.30
N ARG A 213 -5.83 -1.68 16.22
CA ARG A 213 -5.88 -0.27 16.67
C ARG A 213 -4.57 0.16 17.33
N GLU A 214 -4.02 -0.66 18.22
CA GLU A 214 -2.70 -0.40 18.84
C GLU A 214 -1.59 -0.27 17.77
N GLY A 215 -1.60 -1.14 16.76
CA GLY A 215 -0.68 -1.04 15.64
C GLY A 215 -0.83 0.26 14.83
N TYR A 216 -2.06 0.70 14.61
CA TYR A 216 -2.35 2.00 13.99
C TYR A 216 -1.90 3.17 14.86
N GLU A 217 -2.16 3.16 16.16
CA GLU A 217 -1.74 4.21 17.10
C GLU A 217 -0.22 4.31 17.19
N LEU A 218 0.48 3.17 17.24
CA LEU A 218 1.95 3.13 17.17
C LEU A 218 2.46 3.80 15.90
N PHE A 219 1.86 3.49 14.75
CA PHE A 219 2.20 4.13 13.49
C PHE A 219 1.94 5.65 13.53
N ARG A 220 0.75 6.08 14.00
CA ARG A 220 0.38 7.49 14.13
C ARG A 220 1.33 8.27 15.04
N TRP A 221 1.75 7.65 16.15
CA TRP A 221 2.73 8.24 17.04
C TRP A 221 4.07 8.47 16.33
N ASN A 222 4.56 7.48 15.58
CA ASN A 222 5.84 7.58 14.86
C ASN A 222 5.83 8.65 13.76
N ILE A 223 4.74 8.84 13.03
CA ILE A 223 4.65 9.92 12.04
C ILE A 223 4.42 11.29 12.67
N GLY A 224 3.82 11.37 13.85
CA GLY A 224 3.61 12.61 14.60
C GLY A 224 4.87 13.17 15.27
N GLN A 225 5.95 12.41 15.33
CA GLN A 225 7.26 12.84 15.85
C GLN A 225 8.18 13.43 14.77
N ARG A 226 7.70 13.61 13.52
CA ARG A 226 8.46 14.07 12.35
C ARG A 226 8.02 15.43 11.89
#